data_9c942273124d106876d26eec0d8dce1d
#
_entry.id   9c942273124d106876d26eec0d8dce1d
#
_cell.length_a   1.000
_cell.length_b   1.000
_cell.length_c   1.000
_cell.angle_alpha   90.00
_cell.angle_beta   90.00
_cell.angle_gamma   90.00
#
_symmetry.space_group_name_H-M   'P 1'
#
loop_
_entity.id
_entity.type
_entity.pdbx_description
1 polymer ?
#
loop_
_entity_poly.entity_id
_entity_poly.type
_entity_poly.pdbx_seq_one_letter_code
_entity_poly.pdbx_strand_id
1 'polypeptide(L)' 'MINYFIAFNGFTHDPLEPLGAWASCMGYYTFLDGAKIRAKELTDIGYKNVTVFAHDGYDPYDKVMTHCVSWDYVMKNKVE' A
#
# COMPACT_ATOMS: atom_id res chain seq x y z
N MET A 1 4.42 11.68 13.51
CA MET A 1 3.09 11.01 13.46
C MET A 1 3.15 9.88 12.46
N ILE A 2 2.68 8.72 12.84
CA ILE A 2 2.68 7.56 11.95
C ILE A 2 1.36 7.55 11.16
N ASN A 3 1.50 7.42 9.87
CA ASN A 3 0.36 7.26 8.97
C ASN A 3 0.44 5.89 8.31
N TYR A 4 -0.70 5.39 7.88
CA TYR A 4 -0.81 4.06 7.30
C TYR A 4 -1.22 4.18 5.85
N PHE A 5 -0.62 3.35 5.03
CA PHE A 5 -0.85 3.31 3.60
C PHE A 5 -1.10 1.88 3.16
N ILE A 6 -1.78 1.75 2.05
CA ILE A 6 -2.05 0.46 1.46
C ILE A 6 -1.29 0.38 0.14
N ALA A 7 -0.57 -0.72 -0.04
CA ALA A 7 0.14 -1.00 -1.28
C ALA A 7 -0.25 -2.36 -1.80
N PHE A 8 -0.10 -2.55 -3.10
CA PHE A 8 -0.30 -3.83 -3.76
C PHE A 8 0.72 -3.97 -4.89
N ASN A 9 0.95 -5.18 -5.34
CA ASN A 9 1.84 -5.38 -6.49
C ASN A 9 1.25 -6.38 -7.49
N GLY A 10 0.01 -6.16 -7.87
CA GLY A 10 -0.64 -6.94 -8.90
C GLY A 10 -2.15 -6.85 -8.83
N PHE A 11 -2.78 -7.21 -9.92
CA PHE A 11 -4.23 -7.27 -10.01
C PHE A 11 -4.63 -8.53 -10.79
N THR A 12 -5.67 -9.21 -10.33
CA THR A 12 -6.03 -10.52 -10.89
C THR A 12 -6.44 -10.48 -12.36
N HIS A 13 -6.93 -9.33 -12.82
CA HIS A 13 -7.40 -9.18 -14.20
C HIS A 13 -6.38 -8.57 -15.16
N ASP A 14 -5.18 -8.30 -14.67
CA ASP A 14 -4.09 -7.78 -15.50
C ASP A 14 -2.90 -8.74 -15.48
N PRO A 15 -2.91 -9.72 -16.41
CA PRO A 15 -1.83 -10.71 -16.46
C PRO A 15 -0.48 -10.13 -16.92
N LEU A 16 -0.48 -8.92 -17.47
CA LEU A 16 0.73 -8.29 -17.98
C LEU A 16 1.39 -7.38 -16.95
N GLU A 17 0.74 -7.13 -15.83
CA GLU A 17 1.28 -6.28 -14.79
C GLU A 17 2.48 -6.95 -14.14
N PRO A 18 3.67 -6.32 -14.16
CA PRO A 18 4.84 -6.90 -13.52
C PRO A 18 4.70 -6.88 -12.01
N LEU A 19 4.93 -8.05 -11.39
CA LEU A 19 4.91 -8.16 -9.95
C LEU A 19 6.29 -7.81 -9.38
N GLY A 20 6.31 -7.14 -8.25
CA GLY A 20 7.47 -7.11 -7.37
C GLY A 20 8.34 -5.87 -7.37
N ALA A 21 8.43 -5.12 -8.46
CA ALA A 21 9.34 -3.97 -8.50
C ALA A 21 8.79 -2.75 -7.79
N TRP A 22 7.53 -2.44 -8.03
CA TRP A 22 6.88 -1.24 -7.52
C TRP A 22 5.50 -1.57 -6.98
N ALA A 23 5.13 -0.90 -5.90
CA ALA A 23 3.79 -0.99 -5.34
C ALA A 23 3.06 0.33 -5.52
N SER A 24 1.83 0.27 -5.94
CA SER A 24 0.97 1.45 -5.98
C SER A 24 0.41 1.72 -4.60
N CYS A 25 0.57 2.95 -4.14
CA CYS A 25 0.03 3.35 -2.84
C CYS A 25 -1.43 3.77 -3.00
N MET A 26 -2.27 3.23 -2.15
CA MET A 26 -3.68 3.56 -2.10
C MET A 26 -4.04 4.05 -0.71
N GLY A 27 -4.68 5.21 -0.66
CA GLY A 27 -5.21 5.73 0.58
C GLY A 27 -4.15 6.31 1.50
N TYR A 28 -4.67 6.95 2.50
CA TYR A 28 -3.92 7.56 3.57
C TYR A 28 -4.79 7.44 4.81
N TYR A 29 -4.29 6.80 5.83
CA TYR A 29 -5.09 6.47 7.01
C TYR A 29 -4.36 6.90 8.28
N THR A 30 -5.07 7.58 9.14
CA THR A 30 -4.57 7.94 10.45
C THR A 30 -4.64 6.75 11.41
N PHE A 31 -5.63 5.89 11.23
CA PHE A 31 -5.88 4.74 12.09
C PHE A 31 -5.64 3.43 11.35
N LEU A 32 -4.93 2.54 12.03
CA LEU A 32 -4.58 1.22 11.48
C LEU A 32 -5.81 0.40 11.09
N ASP A 33 -6.85 0.44 11.92
CA ASP A 33 -8.06 -0.36 11.66
C ASP A 33 -8.72 0.03 10.34
N GLY A 34 -8.78 1.32 10.04
CA GLY A 34 -9.32 1.80 8.76
C GLY A 34 -8.53 1.28 7.57
N ALA A 35 -7.20 1.30 7.68
CA ALA A 35 -6.33 0.77 6.63
C ALA A 35 -6.54 -0.72 6.44
N LYS A 36 -6.65 -1.49 7.52
CA LYS A 36 -6.86 -2.94 7.44
C LYS A 36 -8.20 -3.30 6.80
N ILE A 37 -9.25 -2.58 7.15
CA ILE A 37 -10.58 -2.79 6.55
C ILE A 37 -10.51 -2.55 5.04
N ARG A 38 -9.90 -1.45 4.63
CA ARG A 38 -9.77 -1.12 3.21
C ARG A 38 -8.89 -2.13 2.47
N ALA A 39 -7.82 -2.61 3.11
CA ALA A 39 -6.96 -3.62 2.51
C ALA A 39 -7.73 -4.90 2.22
N LYS A 40 -8.61 -5.32 3.12
CA LYS A 40 -9.47 -6.48 2.90
C LYS A 40 -10.43 -6.26 1.73
N GLU A 41 -11.04 -5.09 1.64
CA GLU A 41 -11.93 -4.76 0.53
C GLU A 41 -11.19 -4.82 -0.81
N LEU A 42 -9.97 -4.29 -0.86
CA LEU A 42 -9.16 -4.31 -2.07
C LEU A 42 -8.77 -5.74 -2.46
N THR A 43 -8.44 -6.57 -1.49
CA THR A 43 -8.16 -7.98 -1.74
C THR A 43 -9.39 -8.68 -2.35
N ASP A 44 -10.56 -8.39 -1.83
CA ASP A 44 -11.82 -8.98 -2.30
C ASP A 44 -12.16 -8.53 -3.73
N ILE A 45 -11.76 -7.32 -4.12
CA ILE A 45 -11.94 -6.81 -5.48
C ILE A 45 -11.01 -7.50 -6.48
N GLY A 46 -9.83 -7.96 -6.02
CA GLY A 46 -8.89 -8.68 -6.89
C GLY A 46 -7.46 -8.15 -6.88
N TYR A 47 -7.14 -7.18 -6.04
CA TYR A 47 -5.77 -6.73 -5.89
C TYR A 47 -4.94 -7.80 -5.19
N LYS A 48 -3.70 -8.00 -5.68
CA LYS A 48 -2.78 -9.01 -5.15
C LYS A 48 -1.77 -8.40 -4.19
N ASN A 49 -1.41 -9.18 -3.19
CA ASN A 49 -0.38 -8.83 -2.21
C ASN A 49 -0.68 -7.52 -1.50
N VAL A 50 -1.96 -7.25 -1.24
CA VAL A 50 -2.38 -6.03 -0.55
C VAL A 50 -1.77 -5.99 0.84
N THR A 51 -1.03 -4.94 1.11
CA THR A 51 -0.24 -4.81 2.34
C THR A 51 -0.45 -3.44 2.93
N VAL A 52 -0.64 -3.39 4.24
CA VAL A 52 -0.66 -2.14 5.00
C VAL A 52 0.76 -1.88 5.49
N PHE A 53 1.26 -0.68 5.25
CA PHE A 53 2.56 -0.29 5.77
C PHE A 53 2.48 1.09 6.44
N ALA A 54 3.42 1.34 7.32
CA ALA A 54 3.48 2.56 8.10
C ALA A 54 4.58 3.48 7.60
N HIS A 55 4.33 4.77 7.64
CA HIS A 55 5.31 5.79 7.32
C HIS A 55 5.26 6.86 8.40
N ASP A 56 6.43 7.18 8.95
CA ASP A 56 6.55 8.25 9.93
C ASP A 56 7.03 9.51 9.21
N GLY A 57 6.12 10.40 8.95
CA GLY A 57 6.40 11.63 8.26
C GLY A 57 5.14 12.44 8.08
N TYR A 58 5.31 13.70 7.76
CA TYR A 58 4.19 14.63 7.66
C TYR A 58 4.22 15.44 6.38
N ASP A 59 4.97 15.02 5.40
CA ASP A 59 5.03 15.74 4.14
C ASP A 59 3.95 15.20 3.19
N PRO A 60 2.90 15.98 2.89
CA PRO A 60 1.86 15.54 1.97
C PRO A 60 2.37 15.37 0.53
N TYR A 61 3.55 15.88 0.24
CA TYR A 61 4.20 15.73 -1.07
C TYR A 61 5.22 14.59 -1.08
N ASP A 62 5.32 13.84 0.01
CA ASP A 62 6.18 12.67 0.09
C ASP A 62 5.77 11.63 -0.96
N LYS A 63 6.75 10.89 -1.46
CA LYS A 63 6.55 9.83 -2.45
C LYS A 63 5.52 8.80 -1.99
N VAL A 64 5.47 8.55 -0.69
CA VAL A 64 4.52 7.59 -0.12
C VAL A 64 3.08 8.01 -0.38
N MET A 65 2.81 9.30 -0.43
CA MET A 65 1.45 9.79 -0.61
C MET A 65 1.04 9.98 -2.06
N THR A 66 1.99 10.21 -2.94
CA THR A 66 1.68 10.66 -4.30
C THR A 66 2.15 9.71 -5.39
N HIS A 67 3.05 8.79 -5.06
CA HIS A 67 3.70 7.94 -6.06
C HIS A 67 3.74 6.49 -5.61
N CYS A 68 4.04 5.63 -6.55
CA CYS A 68 4.38 4.25 -6.24
C CYS A 68 5.72 4.21 -5.52
N VAL A 69 5.82 3.36 -4.53
CA VAL A 69 7.07 3.12 -3.81
C VAL A 69 7.55 1.71 -4.14
N SER A 70 8.84 1.45 -3.90
CA SER A 70 9.37 0.11 -4.13
C SER A 70 8.71 -0.90 -3.19
N TRP A 71 8.55 -2.12 -3.69
CA TRP A 71 7.99 -3.20 -2.88
C TRP A 71 8.87 -3.49 -1.66
N ASP A 72 10.19 -3.35 -1.83
CA ASP A 72 11.13 -3.53 -0.71
C ASP A 72 10.85 -2.56 0.44
N TYR A 73 10.56 -1.29 0.11
CA TYR A 73 10.19 -0.30 1.11
C TYR A 73 8.91 -0.69 1.83
N VAL A 74 7.90 -1.10 1.07
CA VAL A 74 6.62 -1.53 1.64
C VAL A 74 6.81 -2.70 2.61
N MET A 75 7.53 -3.71 2.20
CA MET A 75 7.75 -4.90 3.02
C MET A 75 8.57 -4.61 4.26
N LYS A 76 9.50 -3.68 4.18
CA LYS A 76 10.32 -3.26 5.32
C LYS A 76 9.50 -2.52 6.38
N ASN A 77 8.45 -1.82 5.96
CA ASN A 77 7.60 -1.02 6.85
C ASN A 77 6.22 -1.64 7.06
N LYS A 78 6.05 -2.87 6.68
CA LYS A 78 4.80 -3.61 6.78
C LYS A 78 4.30 -3.67 8.22
N VAL A 79 3.01 -3.46 8.39
CA VAL A 79 2.32 -3.60 9.67
C VAL A 79 1.58 -4.94 9.68
N GLU A 80 1.74 -5.66 10.76
CA GLU A 80 1.06 -6.95 10.93
C GLU A 80 -0.21 -6.85 11.74
#